data_f8f34389ccada40ed12faafb18ec4c25
#
_entry.id   f8f34389ccada40ed12faafb18ec4c25
#
_cell.length_a   1.000
_cell.length_b   1.000
_cell.length_c   1.000
_cell.angle_alpha   90.00
_cell.angle_beta   90.00
_cell.angle_gamma   90.00
#
_symmetry.space_group_name_H-M   'P 1'
#
loop_
_entity.id
_entity.type
_entity.pdbx_description
1 polymer ?
#
loop_
_entity_poly.entity_id
_entity_poly.type
_entity_poly.pdbx_seq_one_letter_code
_entity_poly.pdbx_strand_id
1 'polypeptide(L)'
;MLKSNDLINKVKSYNKFLNPETLDKAYNFAVKAHENQKRQSGDPYVIHPVAVANILTELKLDSATIATGLLHDTIEDTHATYQTIKQEFGQEVADLVEGVTKISELENQAKANSRAENFRKLIIATSKDIRVLLVKIADRLHNMRTIHSIDKQEKKERIARETMEIYSPLADRMGMNRIRDELEDLSFEVLNPKARKLIKDRLDKIKENNLISFNSVADEFTKLLNENDLSATIYGREKTPFSLWRKMQSKRISLEQITDIMGFRIILNDISSCYKSLGIFHNKWNCIPGRFKDYISSPKINKYQSLHTAIIGPNKRPIEIQLRTMQMHEFAQRGIASHWKYKSSEKFNSLTWKEYDWLADLVEIIEKNENPEDFYEYTKLQMFQENVFCFTPKGSVIKLPKNATPIDFAYAVHTQVGDTAIGSEINGKESPLQSILRNGDVVKIITSKKVSPSLHWLSLTKTGKARAAIRRYWQYRENSKLSKSKKYNTTLWISLPDQPGKLGDVTTMIGINNVNISSVEMVEKTKKTINFRFNLIIHDLKNFTKLISELKQKEYNFKIIRHKNKKYAFFKRFFSGFKKN
;
A
#
# COMPACT_ATOMS: atom_id res chain seq x y z
N MET A 1 -20.73 -13.16 22.68
CA MET A 1 -19.36 -12.62 22.83
C MET A 1 -18.43 -13.76 23.22
N LEU A 2 -17.29 -13.90 22.54
CA LEU A 2 -16.27 -14.90 22.87
C LEU A 2 -15.69 -14.57 24.27
N LYS A 3 -15.59 -15.57 25.16
CA LYS A 3 -15.02 -15.38 26.48
C LYS A 3 -13.49 -15.47 26.43
N SER A 4 -12.78 -14.90 27.40
CA SER A 4 -11.31 -14.96 27.49
C SER A 4 -10.78 -16.40 27.36
N ASN A 5 -11.35 -17.35 28.10
CA ASN A 5 -10.95 -18.76 28.05
C ASN A 5 -11.12 -19.40 26.67
N ASP A 6 -12.15 -19.02 25.90
CA ASP A 6 -12.35 -19.55 24.54
C ASP A 6 -11.26 -19.03 23.61
N LEU A 7 -10.88 -17.76 23.73
CA LEU A 7 -9.78 -17.14 22.97
C LEU A 7 -8.45 -17.82 23.30
N ILE A 8 -8.15 -17.98 24.60
CA ILE A 8 -6.93 -18.65 25.08
C ILE A 8 -6.84 -20.08 24.57
N ASN A 9 -7.94 -20.84 24.64
CA ASN A 9 -7.98 -22.22 24.16
C ASN A 9 -7.73 -22.33 22.65
N LYS A 10 -8.29 -21.40 21.86
CA LYS A 10 -7.98 -21.30 20.43
C LYS A 10 -6.50 -21.07 20.18
N VAL A 11 -5.87 -20.15 20.94
CA VAL A 11 -4.44 -19.84 20.76
C VAL A 11 -3.57 -21.01 21.22
N LYS A 12 -3.91 -21.67 22.32
CA LYS A 12 -3.21 -22.90 22.81
C LYS A 12 -3.17 -24.00 21.75
N SER A 13 -4.18 -24.12 20.91
CA SER A 13 -4.25 -25.16 19.89
C SER A 13 -3.15 -25.07 18.82
N TYR A 14 -2.53 -23.90 18.63
CA TYR A 14 -1.51 -23.68 17.60
C TYR A 14 -0.23 -23.01 18.10
N ASN A 15 -0.24 -22.32 19.23
CA ASN A 15 0.91 -21.63 19.80
C ASN A 15 1.36 -22.28 21.11
N LYS A 16 2.50 -22.99 21.05
CA LYS A 16 3.09 -23.67 22.21
C LYS A 16 3.75 -22.70 23.21
N PHE A 17 4.07 -21.48 22.77
CA PHE A 17 4.71 -20.41 23.56
C PHE A 17 3.71 -19.35 24.04
N LEU A 18 2.46 -19.74 24.14
CA LEU A 18 1.40 -18.86 24.65
C LEU A 18 1.69 -18.44 26.07
N ASN A 19 1.61 -17.13 26.35
CA ASN A 19 1.42 -16.61 27.69
C ASN A 19 -0.07 -16.34 27.91
N PRO A 20 -0.81 -17.26 28.54
CA PRO A 20 -2.25 -17.14 28.75
C PRO A 20 -2.60 -15.98 29.68
N GLU A 21 -1.75 -15.66 30.67
CA GLU A 21 -1.98 -14.56 31.62
C GLU A 21 -1.98 -13.22 30.91
N THR A 22 -1.07 -12.99 29.98
CA THR A 22 -1.03 -11.76 29.19
C THR A 22 -2.30 -11.57 28.36
N LEU A 23 -2.82 -12.64 27.75
CA LEU A 23 -4.05 -12.56 26.95
C LEU A 23 -5.29 -12.35 27.83
N ASP A 24 -5.37 -13.02 28.98
CA ASP A 24 -6.46 -12.82 29.94
C ASP A 24 -6.44 -11.39 30.48
N LYS A 25 -5.26 -10.90 30.85
CA LYS A 25 -5.05 -9.54 31.30
C LYS A 25 -5.46 -8.51 30.23
N ALA A 26 -5.08 -8.72 28.97
CA ALA A 26 -5.45 -7.84 27.87
C ALA A 26 -6.97 -7.86 27.61
N TYR A 27 -7.60 -9.02 27.69
CA TYR A 27 -9.04 -9.14 27.57
C TYR A 27 -9.77 -8.37 28.67
N ASN A 28 -9.39 -8.59 29.94
CA ASN A 28 -10.01 -7.93 31.09
C ASN A 28 -9.75 -6.42 31.08
N PHE A 29 -8.57 -5.98 30.65
CA PHE A 29 -8.25 -4.57 30.47
C PHE A 29 -9.16 -3.92 29.42
N ALA A 30 -9.31 -4.56 28.23
CA ALA A 30 -10.19 -4.05 27.18
C ALA A 30 -11.65 -3.98 27.63
N VAL A 31 -12.15 -5.00 28.36
CA VAL A 31 -13.52 -4.99 28.95
C VAL A 31 -13.70 -3.80 29.86
N LYS A 32 -12.75 -3.57 30.78
CA LYS A 32 -12.83 -2.46 31.75
C LYS A 32 -12.69 -1.09 31.07
N ALA A 33 -11.77 -0.97 30.12
CA ALA A 33 -11.54 0.29 29.40
C ALA A 33 -12.75 0.75 28.59
N HIS A 34 -13.52 -0.18 28.02
CA HIS A 34 -14.71 0.10 27.20
C HIS A 34 -16.04 -0.16 27.90
N GLU A 35 -16.06 -0.30 29.24
CA GLU A 35 -17.23 -0.71 30.01
C GLU A 35 -18.49 0.15 29.74
N ASN A 36 -18.32 1.47 29.60
CA ASN A 36 -19.42 2.42 29.40
C ASN A 36 -19.65 2.80 27.94
N GLN A 37 -18.95 2.17 27.01
CA GLN A 37 -19.04 2.51 25.59
C GLN A 37 -19.99 1.55 24.84
N LYS A 38 -20.77 2.11 23.90
CA LYS A 38 -21.64 1.35 23.01
C LYS A 38 -21.33 1.68 21.54
N ARG A 39 -21.49 0.71 20.69
CA ARG A 39 -21.47 0.87 19.24
C ARG A 39 -22.76 1.52 18.72
N GLN A 40 -22.77 1.96 17.47
CA GLN A 40 -23.98 2.49 16.81
C GLN A 40 -25.11 1.43 16.73
N SER A 41 -24.75 0.14 16.79
CA SER A 41 -25.74 -0.96 16.89
C SER A 41 -26.43 -1.06 18.26
N GLY A 42 -25.95 -0.33 19.28
CA GLY A 42 -26.39 -0.44 20.68
C GLY A 42 -25.63 -1.50 21.49
N ASP A 43 -24.83 -2.35 20.84
CA ASP A 43 -24.04 -3.38 21.51
C ASP A 43 -22.89 -2.79 22.32
N PRO A 44 -22.39 -3.48 23.38
CA PRO A 44 -21.17 -3.09 24.10
C PRO A 44 -19.97 -2.97 23.15
N TYR A 45 -19.19 -1.89 23.29
CA TYR A 45 -18.04 -1.62 22.37
C TYR A 45 -17.02 -2.76 22.36
N VAL A 46 -16.77 -3.40 23.51
CA VAL A 46 -15.80 -4.48 23.70
C VAL A 46 -16.00 -5.68 22.74
N ILE A 47 -17.20 -5.85 22.18
CA ILE A 47 -17.46 -6.91 21.18
C ILE A 47 -16.53 -6.74 19.97
N HIS A 48 -16.18 -5.49 19.61
CA HIS A 48 -15.31 -5.20 18.48
C HIS A 48 -13.87 -5.69 18.69
N PRO A 49 -13.12 -5.22 19.69
CA PRO A 49 -11.74 -5.68 19.90
C PRO A 49 -11.66 -7.20 20.13
N VAL A 50 -12.65 -7.82 20.77
CA VAL A 50 -12.72 -9.28 20.91
C VAL A 50 -12.90 -9.98 19.57
N ALA A 51 -13.74 -9.44 18.68
CA ALA A 51 -13.92 -9.98 17.33
C ALA A 51 -12.65 -9.79 16.47
N VAL A 52 -11.98 -8.65 16.57
CA VAL A 52 -10.69 -8.41 15.91
C VAL A 52 -9.64 -9.42 16.38
N ALA A 53 -9.49 -9.61 17.69
CA ALA A 53 -8.61 -10.62 18.25
C ALA A 53 -8.96 -12.03 17.76
N ASN A 54 -10.25 -12.38 17.65
CA ASN A 54 -10.67 -13.67 17.10
C ASN A 54 -10.26 -13.84 15.63
N ILE A 55 -10.37 -12.81 14.78
CA ILE A 55 -9.88 -12.84 13.39
C ILE A 55 -8.37 -13.09 13.37
N LEU A 56 -7.61 -12.45 14.26
CA LEU A 56 -6.16 -12.66 14.37
C LEU A 56 -5.81 -14.08 14.83
N THR A 57 -6.64 -14.72 15.68
CA THR A 57 -6.45 -16.14 16.03
C THR A 57 -6.70 -17.09 14.86
N GLU A 58 -7.65 -16.76 13.97
CA GLU A 58 -7.88 -17.55 12.74
C GLU A 58 -6.66 -17.48 11.80
N LEU A 59 -5.90 -16.39 11.86
CA LEU A 59 -4.63 -16.23 11.15
C LEU A 59 -3.47 -16.95 11.85
N LYS A 60 -3.66 -17.47 13.07
CA LYS A 60 -2.68 -18.14 13.93
C LYS A 60 -1.47 -17.26 14.27
N LEU A 61 -1.73 -16.00 14.61
CA LEU A 61 -0.69 -15.02 14.99
C LEU A 61 -0.20 -15.22 16.43
N ASP A 62 0.87 -14.51 16.77
CA ASP A 62 1.49 -14.53 18.10
C ASP A 62 0.66 -13.81 19.16
N SER A 63 0.99 -14.05 20.44
CA SER A 63 0.25 -13.51 21.59
C SER A 63 0.28 -11.98 21.63
N ALA A 64 1.41 -11.34 21.25
CA ALA A 64 1.54 -9.91 21.26
C ALA A 64 0.60 -9.26 20.23
N THR A 65 0.51 -9.84 19.03
CA THR A 65 -0.41 -9.37 17.98
C THR A 65 -1.88 -9.54 18.39
N ILE A 66 -2.24 -10.65 19.04
CA ILE A 66 -3.61 -10.89 19.52
C ILE A 66 -3.96 -9.94 20.66
N ALA A 67 -3.04 -9.72 21.63
CA ALA A 67 -3.19 -8.73 22.68
C ALA A 67 -3.35 -7.31 22.09
N THR A 68 -2.57 -6.97 21.06
CA THR A 68 -2.75 -5.72 20.31
C THR A 68 -4.15 -5.61 19.72
N GLY A 69 -4.69 -6.69 19.15
CA GLY A 69 -6.07 -6.72 18.64
C GLY A 69 -7.14 -6.45 19.73
N LEU A 70 -6.90 -6.91 20.97
CA LEU A 70 -7.77 -6.59 22.11
C LEU A 70 -7.64 -5.13 22.56
N LEU A 71 -6.46 -4.53 22.41
CA LEU A 71 -6.11 -3.23 22.99
C LEU A 71 -6.07 -2.08 21.96
N HIS A 72 -6.27 -2.34 20.68
CA HIS A 72 -5.96 -1.40 19.58
C HIS A 72 -6.70 -0.06 19.65
N ASP A 73 -7.93 -0.05 20.18
CA ASP A 73 -8.75 1.17 20.35
C ASP A 73 -8.61 1.81 21.74
N THR A 74 -7.91 1.17 22.67
CA THR A 74 -7.87 1.66 24.07
C THR A 74 -7.17 3.00 24.22
N ILE A 75 -6.10 3.27 23.46
CA ILE A 75 -5.41 4.58 23.51
C ILE A 75 -6.24 5.67 22.82
N GLU A 76 -6.97 5.32 21.74
CA GLU A 76 -7.76 6.28 20.97
C GLU A 76 -9.06 6.66 21.67
N ASP A 77 -9.79 5.67 22.18
CA ASP A 77 -11.18 5.81 22.62
C ASP A 77 -11.35 5.81 24.15
N THR A 78 -10.27 5.66 24.94
CA THR A 78 -10.33 5.61 26.40
C THR A 78 -9.26 6.48 27.07
N HIS A 79 -9.14 6.41 28.39
CA HIS A 79 -8.11 7.10 29.16
C HIS A 79 -6.76 6.36 29.21
N ALA A 80 -6.63 5.22 28.53
CA ALA A 80 -5.39 4.46 28.49
C ALA A 80 -4.31 5.24 27.72
N THR A 81 -3.09 5.23 28.23
CA THR A 81 -1.95 5.89 27.59
C THR A 81 -0.94 4.86 27.10
N TYR A 82 -0.06 5.25 26.16
CA TYR A 82 1.08 4.42 25.77
C TYR A 82 1.87 3.89 26.98
N GLN A 83 2.11 4.75 27.98
CA GLN A 83 2.86 4.36 29.19
C GLN A 83 2.11 3.31 30.00
N THR A 84 0.78 3.43 30.14
CA THR A 84 -0.05 2.42 30.79
C THR A 84 0.05 1.07 30.10
N ILE A 85 -0.10 1.06 28.76
CA ILE A 85 0.01 -0.19 27.99
C ILE A 85 1.41 -0.78 28.10
N LYS A 86 2.46 0.05 28.06
CA LYS A 86 3.86 -0.40 28.21
C LYS A 86 4.12 -1.03 29.57
N GLN A 87 3.62 -0.44 30.65
CA GLN A 87 3.77 -0.97 32.01
C GLN A 87 3.04 -2.30 32.21
N GLU A 88 1.82 -2.40 31.65
CA GLU A 88 0.95 -3.56 31.83
C GLU A 88 1.29 -4.74 30.89
N PHE A 89 1.71 -4.48 29.65
CA PHE A 89 1.85 -5.48 28.59
C PHE A 89 3.23 -5.52 27.94
N GLY A 90 4.14 -4.64 28.33
CA GLY A 90 5.50 -4.54 27.80
C GLY A 90 5.63 -3.66 26.55
N GLN A 91 6.89 -3.40 26.18
CA GLN A 91 7.27 -2.47 25.10
C GLN A 91 6.68 -2.90 23.74
N GLU A 92 6.76 -4.20 23.42
CA GLU A 92 6.34 -4.74 22.14
C GLU A 92 4.85 -4.49 21.86
N VAL A 93 3.97 -4.81 22.82
CA VAL A 93 2.53 -4.58 22.70
C VAL A 93 2.22 -3.09 22.63
N ALA A 94 2.90 -2.27 23.44
CA ALA A 94 2.69 -0.82 23.44
C ALA A 94 3.06 -0.19 22.08
N ASP A 95 4.18 -0.59 21.48
CA ASP A 95 4.61 -0.10 20.17
C ASP A 95 3.64 -0.49 19.05
N LEU A 96 3.11 -1.71 19.10
CA LEU A 96 2.11 -2.19 18.13
C LEU A 96 0.79 -1.42 18.29
N VAL A 97 0.29 -1.25 19.52
CA VAL A 97 -0.96 -0.49 19.78
C VAL A 97 -0.79 0.96 19.32
N GLU A 98 0.32 1.62 19.68
CA GLU A 98 0.61 2.99 19.23
C GLU A 98 0.66 3.09 17.70
N GLY A 99 1.27 2.09 17.06
CA GLY A 99 1.32 2.01 15.58
C GLY A 99 -0.07 1.96 14.95
N VAL A 100 -0.99 1.19 15.52
CA VAL A 100 -2.38 1.08 15.06
C VAL A 100 -3.14 2.39 15.33
N THR A 101 -3.02 2.96 16.53
CA THR A 101 -3.67 4.22 16.96
C THR A 101 -3.29 5.37 16.03
N LYS A 102 -1.99 5.55 15.73
CA LYS A 102 -1.52 6.60 14.81
C LYS A 102 -2.16 6.52 13.42
N ILE A 103 -2.46 5.32 12.94
CA ILE A 103 -3.16 5.15 11.65
C ILE A 103 -4.63 5.57 11.79
N SER A 104 -5.31 5.19 12.87
CA SER A 104 -6.73 5.50 13.11
C SER A 104 -6.96 7.00 13.29
N GLU A 105 -6.14 7.69 14.09
CA GLU A 105 -6.21 9.15 14.26
C GLU A 105 -6.14 9.89 12.92
N LEU A 106 -5.31 9.39 12.00
CA LEU A 106 -5.13 9.98 10.69
C LEU A 106 -6.33 9.74 9.77
N GLU A 107 -6.98 8.56 9.86
CA GLU A 107 -8.23 8.28 9.16
C GLU A 107 -9.36 9.21 9.63
N ASN A 108 -9.39 9.55 10.91
CA ASN A 108 -10.40 10.44 11.51
C ASN A 108 -10.17 11.93 11.16
N GLN A 109 -8.92 12.38 11.04
CA GLN A 109 -8.57 13.74 10.63
C GLN A 109 -8.79 14.00 9.13
N ALA A 110 -9.04 12.99 8.34
CA ALA A 110 -9.13 13.02 6.88
C ALA A 110 -10.36 13.79 6.31
N LYS A 111 -11.07 14.57 7.10
CA LYS A 111 -12.03 15.55 6.55
C LYS A 111 -11.37 16.64 5.69
N ALA A 112 -10.04 16.81 5.78
CA ALA A 112 -9.28 17.87 5.11
C ALA A 112 -8.11 17.39 4.24
N ASN A 113 -7.57 16.17 4.42
CA ASN A 113 -6.38 15.69 3.73
C ASN A 113 -6.69 14.52 2.78
N SER A 114 -5.95 14.44 1.69
CA SER A 114 -6.18 13.47 0.62
C SER A 114 -6.03 12.01 1.10
N ARG A 115 -6.77 11.08 0.48
CA ARG A 115 -6.62 9.60 0.67
C ARG A 115 -5.17 9.13 0.51
N ALA A 116 -4.42 9.86 -0.28
CA ALA A 116 -3.01 9.65 -0.53
C ALA A 116 -2.15 9.78 0.73
N GLU A 117 -2.42 10.79 1.56
CA GLU A 117 -1.68 11.02 2.80
C GLU A 117 -1.94 9.91 3.82
N ASN A 118 -3.20 9.46 3.95
CA ASN A 118 -3.56 8.36 4.85
C ASN A 118 -2.89 7.04 4.44
N PHE A 119 -2.90 6.77 3.14
CA PHE A 119 -2.22 5.59 2.62
C PHE A 119 -0.70 5.64 2.81
N ARG A 120 -0.07 6.79 2.60
CA ARG A 120 1.36 7.01 2.87
C ARG A 120 1.71 6.71 4.32
N LYS A 121 0.91 7.20 5.26
CA LYS A 121 1.12 7.00 6.70
C LYS A 121 0.90 5.54 7.12
N LEU A 122 -0.09 4.87 6.53
CA LEU A 122 -0.30 3.43 6.71
C LEU A 122 0.94 2.63 6.32
N ILE A 123 1.54 2.91 5.16
CA ILE A 123 2.75 2.22 4.71
C ILE A 123 3.95 2.53 5.62
N ILE A 124 4.13 3.78 6.06
CA ILE A 124 5.21 4.17 6.99
C ILE A 124 5.05 3.46 8.35
N ALA A 125 3.85 3.37 8.91
CA ALA A 125 3.61 2.65 10.16
C ALA A 125 3.88 1.14 9.98
N THR A 126 3.43 0.56 8.85
CA THR A 126 3.66 -0.84 8.50
C THR A 126 5.14 -1.15 8.29
N SER A 127 5.93 -0.19 7.82
CA SER A 127 7.37 -0.38 7.62
C SER A 127 8.15 -0.59 8.91
N LYS A 128 7.61 -0.18 10.05
CA LYS A 128 8.20 -0.44 11.37
C LYS A 128 7.92 -1.86 11.84
N ASP A 129 6.68 -2.30 11.75
CA ASP A 129 6.25 -3.66 12.07
C ASP A 129 5.02 -4.03 11.23
N ILE A 130 5.13 -5.09 10.45
CA ILE A 130 4.05 -5.55 9.55
C ILE A 130 2.80 -6.04 10.31
N ARG A 131 2.95 -6.39 11.61
CA ARG A 131 1.82 -6.80 12.46
C ARG A 131 0.80 -5.68 12.64
N VAL A 132 1.23 -4.42 12.61
CA VAL A 132 0.34 -3.25 12.62
C VAL A 132 -0.67 -3.32 11.46
N LEU A 133 -0.21 -3.69 10.26
CA LEU A 133 -1.09 -3.86 9.10
C LEU A 133 -2.03 -5.06 9.25
N LEU A 134 -1.56 -6.17 9.85
CA LEU A 134 -2.40 -7.35 10.10
C LEU A 134 -3.56 -7.01 11.04
N VAL A 135 -3.28 -6.27 12.12
CA VAL A 135 -4.31 -5.80 13.06
C VAL A 135 -5.30 -4.87 12.34
N LYS A 136 -4.81 -3.90 11.54
CA LYS A 136 -5.67 -2.97 10.78
C LYS A 136 -6.54 -3.68 9.73
N ILE A 137 -6.03 -4.72 9.06
CA ILE A 137 -6.84 -5.53 8.13
C ILE A 137 -7.93 -6.30 8.88
N ALA A 138 -7.63 -6.85 10.08
CA ALA A 138 -8.61 -7.54 10.91
C ALA A 138 -9.68 -6.58 11.45
N ASP A 139 -9.27 -5.39 11.92
CA ASP A 139 -10.16 -4.30 12.30
C ASP A 139 -11.09 -3.91 11.15
N ARG A 140 -10.53 -3.62 9.97
CA ARG A 140 -11.30 -3.28 8.77
C ARG A 140 -12.29 -4.37 8.37
N LEU A 141 -11.88 -5.64 8.47
CA LEU A 141 -12.78 -6.76 8.18
C LEU A 141 -13.95 -6.80 9.14
N HIS A 142 -13.73 -6.64 10.43
CA HIS A 142 -14.83 -6.60 11.39
C HIS A 142 -15.73 -5.37 11.18
N ASN A 143 -15.15 -4.21 10.88
CA ASN A 143 -15.92 -3.00 10.55
C ASN A 143 -16.78 -3.20 9.29
N MET A 144 -16.29 -3.91 8.28
CA MET A 144 -17.07 -4.25 7.09
C MET A 144 -18.19 -5.26 7.39
N ARG A 145 -17.95 -6.25 8.25
CA ARG A 145 -18.99 -7.21 8.70
C ARG A 145 -20.14 -6.52 9.44
N THR A 146 -19.86 -5.42 10.12
CA THR A 146 -20.84 -4.64 10.91
C THR A 146 -21.26 -3.32 10.25
N ILE A 147 -20.96 -3.12 8.97
CA ILE A 147 -21.18 -1.85 8.27
C ILE A 147 -22.66 -1.45 8.18
N HIS A 148 -23.55 -2.42 8.29
CA HIS A 148 -25.01 -2.20 8.23
C HIS A 148 -25.52 -1.34 9.40
N SER A 149 -24.85 -1.37 10.56
CA SER A 149 -25.21 -0.58 11.75
C SER A 149 -24.90 0.91 11.63
N ILE A 150 -24.22 1.34 10.57
CA ILE A 150 -23.96 2.75 10.31
C ILE A 150 -25.20 3.37 9.63
N ASP A 151 -25.74 4.48 10.16
CA ASP A 151 -26.96 5.08 9.61
C ASP A 151 -26.70 5.79 8.28
N LYS A 152 -25.62 6.53 8.17
CA LYS A 152 -25.32 7.39 7.02
C LYS A 152 -24.79 6.59 5.83
N GLN A 153 -25.56 6.54 4.74
CA GLN A 153 -25.21 5.82 3.52
C GLN A 153 -23.87 6.32 2.91
N GLU A 154 -23.64 7.64 2.89
CA GLU A 154 -22.39 8.21 2.40
C GLU A 154 -21.16 7.71 3.16
N LYS A 155 -21.30 7.52 4.50
CA LYS A 155 -20.22 6.97 5.34
C LYS A 155 -19.96 5.50 5.00
N LYS A 156 -21.02 4.70 4.80
CA LYS A 156 -20.89 3.30 4.35
C LYS A 156 -20.14 3.20 3.02
N GLU A 157 -20.55 4.00 2.04
CA GLU A 157 -19.92 4.00 0.71
C GLU A 157 -18.47 4.45 0.75
N ARG A 158 -18.15 5.47 1.57
CA ARG A 158 -16.76 5.93 1.75
C ARG A 158 -15.87 4.81 2.30
N ILE A 159 -16.33 4.13 3.37
CA ILE A 159 -15.60 3.02 3.99
C ILE A 159 -15.44 1.85 3.00
N ALA A 160 -16.50 1.50 2.28
CA ALA A 160 -16.47 0.43 1.28
C ALA A 160 -15.51 0.74 0.12
N ARG A 161 -15.49 1.98 -0.39
CA ARG A 161 -14.53 2.41 -1.44
C ARG A 161 -13.10 2.35 -0.94
N GLU A 162 -12.82 2.85 0.25
CA GLU A 162 -11.49 2.80 0.87
C GLU A 162 -11.04 1.34 1.08
N THR A 163 -11.95 0.47 1.54
CA THR A 163 -11.69 -0.96 1.69
C THR A 163 -11.31 -1.60 0.36
N MET A 164 -12.06 -1.32 -0.69
CA MET A 164 -11.82 -1.84 -2.04
C MET A 164 -10.52 -1.31 -2.66
N GLU A 165 -10.19 -0.04 -2.41
CA GLU A 165 -9.04 0.63 -3.04
C GLU A 165 -7.72 0.43 -2.29
N ILE A 166 -7.76 0.18 -0.96
CA ILE A 166 -6.57 0.11 -0.11
C ILE A 166 -6.45 -1.26 0.56
N TYR A 167 -7.41 -1.66 1.39
CA TYR A 167 -7.27 -2.82 2.27
C TYR A 167 -7.36 -4.16 1.55
N SER A 168 -8.25 -4.29 0.56
CA SER A 168 -8.36 -5.51 -0.24
C SER A 168 -7.08 -5.79 -1.06
N PRO A 169 -6.49 -4.82 -1.77
CA PRO A 169 -5.20 -4.99 -2.43
C PRO A 169 -4.05 -5.30 -1.49
N LEU A 170 -4.00 -4.70 -0.31
CA LEU A 170 -2.99 -5.02 0.71
C LEU A 170 -3.13 -6.48 1.19
N ALA A 171 -4.37 -6.91 1.48
CA ALA A 171 -4.65 -8.30 1.84
C ALA A 171 -4.23 -9.29 0.73
N ASP A 172 -4.46 -8.94 -0.55
CA ASP A 172 -3.99 -9.73 -1.69
C ASP A 172 -2.46 -9.81 -1.76
N ARG A 173 -1.77 -8.69 -1.59
CA ARG A 173 -0.29 -8.65 -1.56
C ARG A 173 0.31 -9.47 -0.42
N MET A 174 -0.37 -9.50 0.72
CA MET A 174 0.00 -10.33 1.86
C MET A 174 -0.41 -11.80 1.69
N GLY A 175 -1.02 -12.19 0.58
CA GLY A 175 -1.47 -13.55 0.30
C GLY A 175 -2.71 -13.99 1.09
N MET A 176 -3.38 -13.06 1.79
CA MET A 176 -4.55 -13.32 2.64
C MET A 176 -5.83 -13.41 1.79
N ASN A 177 -5.87 -14.37 0.87
CA ASN A 177 -6.91 -14.44 -0.17
C ASN A 177 -8.33 -14.55 0.40
N ARG A 178 -8.53 -15.25 1.53
CA ARG A 178 -9.85 -15.36 2.18
C ARG A 178 -10.35 -14.00 2.66
N ILE A 179 -9.49 -13.23 3.34
CA ILE A 179 -9.85 -11.91 3.85
C ILE A 179 -10.08 -10.94 2.69
N ARG A 180 -9.22 -10.96 1.65
CA ARG A 180 -9.43 -10.17 0.44
C ARG A 180 -10.79 -10.45 -0.19
N ASP A 181 -11.11 -11.73 -0.43
CA ASP A 181 -12.37 -12.12 -1.09
C ASP A 181 -13.58 -11.67 -0.27
N GLU A 182 -13.51 -11.73 1.06
CA GLU A 182 -14.56 -11.27 1.97
C GLU A 182 -14.68 -9.74 1.99
N LEU A 183 -13.56 -9.00 2.09
CA LEU A 183 -13.53 -7.54 2.02
C LEU A 183 -14.12 -7.02 0.70
N GLU A 184 -13.74 -7.63 -0.43
CA GLU A 184 -14.25 -7.30 -1.76
C GLU A 184 -15.77 -7.51 -1.84
N ASP A 185 -16.28 -8.63 -1.34
CA ASP A 185 -17.70 -8.96 -1.44
C ASP A 185 -18.58 -8.11 -0.52
N LEU A 186 -18.12 -7.83 0.72
CA LEU A 186 -18.80 -6.91 1.64
C LEU A 186 -18.80 -5.47 1.11
N SER A 187 -17.71 -5.04 0.48
CA SER A 187 -17.66 -3.73 -0.16
C SER A 187 -18.57 -3.66 -1.38
N PHE A 188 -18.66 -4.73 -2.16
CA PHE A 188 -19.55 -4.83 -3.31
C PHE A 188 -21.02 -4.77 -2.89
N GLU A 189 -21.40 -5.38 -1.75
CA GLU A 189 -22.73 -5.28 -1.19
C GLU A 189 -23.18 -3.84 -0.93
N VAL A 190 -22.26 -3.00 -0.43
CA VAL A 190 -22.53 -1.58 -0.16
C VAL A 190 -22.55 -0.75 -1.43
N LEU A 191 -21.58 -0.97 -2.34
CA LEU A 191 -21.38 -0.13 -3.52
C LEU A 191 -22.31 -0.47 -4.69
N ASN A 192 -22.71 -1.74 -4.83
CA ASN A 192 -23.55 -2.24 -5.93
C ASN A 192 -24.55 -3.29 -5.45
N PRO A 193 -25.46 -2.95 -4.52
CA PRO A 193 -26.34 -3.92 -3.85
C PRO A 193 -27.25 -4.66 -4.83
N LYS A 194 -27.75 -3.97 -5.86
CA LYS A 194 -28.62 -4.59 -6.89
C LYS A 194 -27.89 -5.66 -7.70
N ALA A 195 -26.67 -5.36 -8.16
CA ALA A 195 -25.87 -6.30 -8.94
C ALA A 195 -25.46 -7.51 -8.09
N ARG A 196 -25.04 -7.28 -6.84
CA ARG A 196 -24.69 -8.37 -5.92
C ARG A 196 -25.88 -9.29 -5.64
N LYS A 197 -27.06 -8.72 -5.38
CA LYS A 197 -28.28 -9.50 -5.13
C LYS A 197 -28.63 -10.37 -6.32
N LEU A 198 -28.64 -9.82 -7.53
CA LEU A 198 -28.93 -10.59 -8.76
C LEU A 198 -27.98 -11.77 -8.95
N ILE A 199 -26.68 -11.55 -8.74
CA ILE A 199 -25.67 -12.61 -8.88
C ILE A 199 -25.85 -13.65 -7.77
N LYS A 200 -26.09 -13.22 -6.52
CA LYS A 200 -26.32 -14.12 -5.38
C LYS A 200 -27.56 -15.00 -5.59
N ASP A 201 -28.71 -14.42 -5.91
CA ASP A 201 -29.95 -15.15 -6.13
C ASP A 201 -29.79 -16.21 -7.24
N ARG A 202 -29.00 -15.88 -8.26
CA ARG A 202 -28.72 -16.81 -9.36
C ARG A 202 -27.72 -17.91 -8.97
N LEU A 203 -26.71 -17.59 -8.17
CA LEU A 203 -25.80 -18.58 -7.60
C LEU A 203 -26.51 -19.55 -6.69
N ASP A 204 -27.43 -19.07 -5.84
CA ASP A 204 -28.18 -19.89 -4.92
C ASP A 204 -29.09 -20.87 -5.69
N LYS A 205 -29.75 -20.44 -6.76
CA LYS A 205 -30.49 -21.33 -7.67
C LYS A 205 -29.59 -22.37 -8.36
N ILE A 206 -28.39 -21.99 -8.78
CA ILE A 206 -27.44 -22.94 -9.35
C ILE A 206 -26.97 -23.94 -8.29
N LYS A 207 -26.81 -23.52 -7.05
CA LYS A 207 -26.43 -24.41 -5.93
C LYS A 207 -27.56 -25.42 -5.61
N GLU A 208 -28.77 -24.95 -5.44
CA GLU A 208 -29.92 -25.82 -5.17
C GLU A 208 -30.06 -26.92 -6.21
N ASN A 209 -29.88 -26.57 -7.48
CA ASN A 209 -29.94 -27.52 -8.59
C ASN A 209 -28.68 -28.43 -8.70
N ASN A 210 -27.57 -28.10 -8.02
CA ASN A 210 -26.27 -28.78 -8.18
C ASN A 210 -25.72 -29.39 -6.89
N LEU A 211 -26.35 -29.25 -5.72
CA LEU A 211 -25.82 -29.77 -4.44
C LEU A 211 -25.52 -31.28 -4.52
N ILE A 212 -26.40 -32.05 -5.10
CA ILE A 212 -26.22 -33.51 -5.33
C ILE A 212 -25.03 -33.74 -6.28
N SER A 213 -24.83 -32.85 -7.26
CA SER A 213 -23.74 -32.93 -8.24
C SER A 213 -22.37 -32.60 -7.65
N PHE A 214 -22.29 -31.68 -6.66
CA PHE A 214 -21.01 -31.34 -6.03
C PHE A 214 -20.43 -32.51 -5.23
N ASN A 215 -21.26 -33.14 -4.40
CA ASN A 215 -20.84 -34.27 -3.60
C ASN A 215 -20.48 -35.47 -4.48
N SER A 216 -21.31 -35.79 -5.49
CA SER A 216 -21.04 -36.91 -6.39
C SER A 216 -19.73 -36.73 -7.19
N VAL A 217 -19.42 -35.50 -7.60
CA VAL A 217 -18.13 -35.21 -8.28
C VAL A 217 -16.95 -35.32 -7.30
N ALA A 218 -17.09 -34.84 -6.07
CA ALA A 218 -16.05 -34.98 -5.04
C ALA A 218 -15.78 -36.47 -4.72
N ASP A 219 -16.83 -37.27 -4.61
CA ASP A 219 -16.73 -38.72 -4.38
C ASP A 219 -16.04 -39.44 -5.55
N GLU A 220 -16.39 -39.08 -6.80
CA GLU A 220 -15.74 -39.61 -8.00
C GLU A 220 -14.25 -39.23 -8.06
N PHE A 221 -13.90 -38.00 -7.73
CA PHE A 221 -12.51 -37.55 -7.65
C PHE A 221 -11.74 -38.28 -6.54
N THR A 222 -12.37 -38.49 -5.37
CA THR A 222 -11.78 -39.24 -4.25
C THR A 222 -11.54 -40.69 -4.64
N LYS A 223 -12.50 -41.32 -5.28
CA LYS A 223 -12.37 -42.70 -5.76
C LYS A 223 -11.23 -42.82 -6.76
N LEU A 224 -11.19 -41.96 -7.78
CA LEU A 224 -10.15 -41.96 -8.80
C LEU A 224 -8.74 -41.79 -8.22
N LEU A 225 -8.57 -40.91 -7.23
CA LEU A 225 -7.27 -40.69 -6.58
C LEU A 225 -6.87 -41.90 -5.73
N ASN A 226 -7.80 -42.49 -4.97
CA ASN A 226 -7.56 -43.67 -4.17
C ASN A 226 -7.17 -44.91 -5.02
N GLU A 227 -7.82 -45.10 -6.19
CA GLU A 227 -7.47 -46.14 -7.16
C GLU A 227 -6.04 -46.00 -7.72
N ASN A 228 -5.43 -44.83 -7.57
CA ASN A 228 -4.05 -44.53 -7.99
C ASN A 228 -3.09 -44.33 -6.83
N ASP A 229 -3.42 -44.81 -5.63
CA ASP A 229 -2.63 -44.73 -4.40
C ASP A 229 -2.32 -43.28 -3.96
N LEU A 230 -3.24 -42.36 -4.20
CA LEU A 230 -3.13 -40.97 -3.78
C LEU A 230 -4.21 -40.61 -2.77
N SER A 231 -3.77 -40.34 -1.53
CA SER A 231 -4.65 -39.80 -0.49
C SER A 231 -4.79 -38.26 -0.67
N ALA A 232 -6.01 -37.78 -0.73
CA ALA A 232 -6.31 -36.36 -0.89
C ALA A 232 -7.53 -35.92 -0.10
N THR A 233 -7.53 -34.66 0.36
CA THR A 233 -8.72 -34.02 0.91
C THR A 233 -9.30 -33.08 -0.13
N ILE A 234 -10.58 -33.24 -0.45
CA ILE A 234 -11.26 -32.50 -1.52
C ILE A 234 -12.27 -31.54 -0.91
N TYR A 235 -12.17 -30.26 -1.29
CA TYR A 235 -13.09 -29.21 -0.89
C TYR A 235 -13.73 -28.57 -2.11
N GLY A 236 -15.05 -28.39 -2.09
CA GLY A 236 -15.73 -27.49 -3.03
C GLY A 236 -15.25 -26.05 -2.83
N ARG A 237 -15.02 -25.33 -3.91
CA ARG A 237 -14.66 -23.91 -3.91
C ARG A 237 -15.81 -23.09 -4.46
N GLU A 238 -16.36 -22.26 -3.61
CA GLU A 238 -17.34 -21.26 -4.01
C GLU A 238 -16.64 -19.95 -4.42
N LYS A 239 -17.14 -19.33 -5.48
CA LYS A 239 -16.73 -18.00 -5.88
C LYS A 239 -17.65 -16.95 -5.27
N THR A 240 -17.06 -15.84 -4.78
CA THR A 240 -17.85 -14.72 -4.26
C THR A 240 -18.60 -14.01 -5.40
N PRO A 241 -19.79 -13.43 -5.13
CA PRO A 241 -20.52 -12.62 -6.10
C PRO A 241 -19.66 -11.55 -6.76
N PHE A 242 -18.79 -10.86 -5.99
CA PHE A 242 -17.86 -9.86 -6.55
C PHE A 242 -16.87 -10.47 -7.54
N SER A 243 -16.28 -11.64 -7.23
CA SER A 243 -15.31 -12.28 -8.13
C SER A 243 -15.92 -12.66 -9.48
N LEU A 244 -17.19 -13.06 -9.48
CA LEU A 244 -17.95 -13.34 -10.70
C LEU A 244 -18.29 -12.06 -11.45
N TRP A 245 -18.78 -11.03 -10.77
CA TRP A 245 -19.07 -9.73 -11.35
C TRP A 245 -17.83 -9.14 -12.03
N ARG A 246 -16.68 -9.13 -11.34
CA ARG A 246 -15.40 -8.66 -11.90
C ARG A 246 -15.02 -9.43 -13.16
N LYS A 247 -15.25 -10.75 -13.19
CA LYS A 247 -14.98 -11.58 -14.36
C LYS A 247 -15.92 -11.27 -15.52
N MET A 248 -17.22 -11.08 -15.24
CA MET A 248 -18.21 -10.66 -16.24
C MET A 248 -17.80 -9.33 -16.88
N GLN A 249 -17.44 -8.33 -16.08
CA GLN A 249 -17.02 -7.02 -16.55
C GLN A 249 -15.71 -7.09 -17.37
N SER A 250 -14.70 -7.80 -16.86
CA SER A 250 -13.39 -7.87 -17.51
C SER A 250 -13.40 -8.63 -18.85
N LYS A 251 -14.28 -9.62 -18.99
CA LYS A 251 -14.42 -10.45 -20.20
C LYS A 251 -15.61 -10.07 -21.08
N ARG A 252 -16.47 -9.15 -20.59
CA ARG A 252 -17.74 -8.77 -21.26
C ARG A 252 -18.63 -9.97 -21.57
N ILE A 253 -18.79 -10.88 -20.59
CA ILE A 253 -19.59 -12.10 -20.71
C ILE A 253 -20.73 -12.10 -19.68
N SER A 254 -21.81 -12.85 -19.95
CA SER A 254 -22.88 -13.06 -18.99
C SER A 254 -22.50 -14.12 -17.93
N LEU A 255 -23.30 -14.23 -16.86
CA LEU A 255 -23.06 -15.23 -15.81
C LEU A 255 -23.15 -16.66 -16.34
N GLU A 256 -24.06 -16.92 -17.30
CA GLU A 256 -24.26 -18.22 -17.94
C GLU A 256 -23.06 -18.67 -18.77
N GLN A 257 -22.30 -17.70 -19.30
CA GLN A 257 -21.07 -17.96 -20.07
C GLN A 257 -19.84 -18.21 -19.18
N ILE A 258 -20.00 -18.06 -17.86
CA ILE A 258 -18.93 -18.39 -16.91
C ILE A 258 -18.85 -19.91 -16.75
N THR A 259 -17.84 -20.50 -17.34
CA THR A 259 -17.62 -21.96 -17.35
C THR A 259 -17.03 -22.52 -16.05
N ASP A 260 -16.56 -21.68 -15.12
CA ASP A 260 -15.85 -22.06 -13.92
C ASP A 260 -16.59 -21.65 -12.62
N ILE A 261 -17.90 -21.82 -12.62
CA ILE A 261 -18.73 -21.63 -11.42
C ILE A 261 -18.45 -22.73 -10.41
N MET A 262 -18.27 -23.97 -10.89
CA MET A 262 -17.92 -25.12 -10.08
C MET A 262 -16.41 -25.28 -10.03
N GLY A 263 -15.85 -25.31 -8.84
CA GLY A 263 -14.43 -25.51 -8.62
C GLY A 263 -14.16 -26.43 -7.45
N PHE A 264 -13.06 -27.18 -7.53
CA PHE A 264 -12.61 -28.06 -6.46
C PHE A 264 -11.17 -27.72 -6.08
N ARG A 265 -10.92 -27.84 -4.80
CA ARG A 265 -9.60 -27.71 -4.22
C ARG A 265 -9.20 -29.07 -3.65
N ILE A 266 -8.11 -29.59 -4.18
CA ILE A 266 -7.58 -30.91 -3.83
C ILE A 266 -6.28 -30.70 -3.09
N ILE A 267 -6.23 -31.16 -1.84
CA ILE A 267 -5.08 -31.04 -0.97
C ILE A 267 -4.38 -32.40 -0.93
N LEU A 268 -3.12 -32.39 -1.28
CA LEU A 268 -2.26 -33.57 -1.39
C LEU A 268 -1.09 -33.48 -0.43
N ASN A 269 -0.38 -34.60 -0.21
CA ASN A 269 0.68 -34.69 0.78
C ASN A 269 1.95 -33.92 0.36
N ASP A 270 2.31 -34.01 -0.93
CA ASP A 270 3.55 -33.46 -1.46
C ASP A 270 3.39 -32.94 -2.91
N ILE A 271 4.42 -32.26 -3.41
CA ILE A 271 4.45 -31.65 -4.75
C ILE A 271 4.36 -32.71 -5.85
N SER A 272 5.06 -33.84 -5.70
CA SER A 272 5.05 -34.92 -6.68
C SER A 272 3.63 -35.47 -6.87
N SER A 273 2.91 -35.67 -5.76
CA SER A 273 1.50 -36.07 -5.76
C SER A 273 0.60 -35.05 -6.48
N CYS A 274 0.89 -33.74 -6.40
CA CYS A 274 0.15 -32.72 -7.13
C CYS A 274 0.30 -32.90 -8.65
N TYR A 275 1.51 -33.13 -9.14
CA TYR A 275 1.73 -33.37 -10.59
C TYR A 275 1.21 -34.73 -11.05
N LYS A 276 1.36 -35.79 -10.23
CA LYS A 276 0.78 -37.12 -10.51
C LYS A 276 -0.74 -37.02 -10.65
N SER A 277 -1.41 -36.34 -9.70
CA SER A 277 -2.85 -36.12 -9.76
C SER A 277 -3.29 -35.34 -11.01
N LEU A 278 -2.53 -34.32 -11.41
CA LEU A 278 -2.80 -33.57 -12.64
C LEU A 278 -2.83 -34.50 -13.87
N GLY A 279 -1.83 -35.39 -13.99
CA GLY A 279 -1.76 -36.38 -15.06
C GLY A 279 -2.97 -37.34 -15.05
N ILE A 280 -3.36 -37.82 -13.86
CA ILE A 280 -4.54 -38.70 -13.68
C ILE A 280 -5.82 -38.01 -14.13
N PHE A 281 -6.04 -36.76 -13.73
CA PHE A 281 -7.22 -35.99 -14.15
C PHE A 281 -7.25 -35.74 -15.66
N HIS A 282 -6.12 -35.36 -16.25
CA HIS A 282 -6.04 -35.11 -17.69
C HIS A 282 -6.13 -36.38 -18.55
N ASN A 283 -5.75 -37.54 -18.01
CA ASN A 283 -5.94 -38.83 -18.68
C ASN A 283 -7.42 -39.28 -18.64
N LYS A 284 -8.14 -38.99 -17.54
CA LYS A 284 -9.53 -39.39 -17.38
C LYS A 284 -10.51 -38.45 -18.08
N TRP A 285 -10.23 -37.12 -18.09
CA TRP A 285 -11.11 -36.10 -18.63
C TRP A 285 -10.35 -35.11 -19.54
N ASN A 286 -10.99 -34.68 -20.59
CA ASN A 286 -10.42 -33.70 -21.50
C ASN A 286 -10.16 -32.37 -20.80
N CYS A 287 -8.94 -31.85 -20.86
CA CYS A 287 -8.60 -30.53 -20.34
C CYS A 287 -9.08 -29.42 -21.29
N ILE A 288 -9.49 -28.28 -20.71
CA ILE A 288 -9.88 -27.10 -21.48
C ILE A 288 -8.59 -26.31 -21.85
N PRO A 289 -8.29 -26.12 -23.15
CA PRO A 289 -7.09 -25.45 -23.60
C PRO A 289 -6.94 -24.04 -23.01
N GLY A 290 -5.70 -23.65 -22.68
CA GLY A 290 -5.38 -22.32 -22.14
C GLY A 290 -5.83 -22.07 -20.69
N ARG A 291 -6.34 -23.11 -20.00
CA ARG A 291 -6.76 -23.02 -18.60
C ARG A 291 -5.78 -23.60 -17.60
N PHE A 292 -4.76 -24.30 -18.07
CA PHE A 292 -3.68 -24.78 -17.22
C PHE A 292 -2.76 -23.63 -16.81
N LYS A 293 -2.43 -23.58 -15.51
CA LYS A 293 -1.44 -22.64 -14.93
C LYS A 293 -0.68 -23.34 -13.82
N ASP A 294 0.63 -23.32 -13.94
CA ASP A 294 1.53 -23.85 -12.94
C ASP A 294 2.07 -22.71 -12.05
N TYR A 295 1.47 -22.57 -10.88
CA TYR A 295 1.94 -21.65 -9.85
C TYR A 295 2.79 -22.36 -8.77
N ILE A 296 3.11 -23.66 -8.95
CA ILE A 296 4.07 -24.36 -8.08
C ILE A 296 5.48 -24.05 -8.58
N SER A 297 5.75 -24.28 -9.86
CA SER A 297 7.04 -23.97 -10.48
C SER A 297 7.29 -22.49 -10.63
N SER A 298 6.24 -21.70 -10.84
CA SER A 298 6.31 -20.24 -10.99
C SER A 298 5.30 -19.54 -10.07
N PRO A 299 5.63 -19.36 -8.78
CA PRO A 299 4.73 -18.77 -7.79
C PRO A 299 4.28 -17.34 -8.16
N LYS A 300 3.07 -16.97 -7.75
CA LYS A 300 2.62 -15.59 -7.87
C LYS A 300 3.48 -14.66 -7.00
N ILE A 301 3.39 -13.35 -7.25
CA ILE A 301 4.12 -12.31 -6.49
C ILE A 301 3.86 -12.40 -4.98
N ASN A 302 2.61 -12.72 -4.61
CA ASN A 302 2.22 -12.92 -3.23
C ASN A 302 2.57 -14.32 -2.70
N LYS A 303 3.51 -15.02 -3.36
CA LYS A 303 3.99 -16.37 -3.02
C LYS A 303 2.92 -17.47 -3.07
N TYR A 304 1.76 -17.20 -3.66
CA TYR A 304 0.72 -18.21 -3.87
C TYR A 304 1.20 -19.31 -4.80
N GLN A 305 1.00 -20.57 -4.38
CA GLN A 305 1.36 -21.78 -5.13
C GLN A 305 0.17 -22.73 -5.26
N SER A 306 -0.08 -23.24 -6.46
CA SER A 306 -1.07 -24.28 -6.77
C SER A 306 -0.97 -24.62 -8.26
N LEU A 307 -1.29 -25.84 -8.68
CA LEU A 307 -1.62 -26.11 -10.06
C LEU A 307 -3.09 -25.80 -10.29
N HIS A 308 -3.38 -25.06 -11.33
CA HIS A 308 -4.74 -24.77 -11.78
C HIS A 308 -4.99 -25.43 -13.12
N THR A 309 -6.05 -26.18 -13.22
CA THR A 309 -6.52 -26.71 -14.49
C THR A 309 -8.06 -26.66 -14.57
N ALA A 310 -8.61 -26.80 -15.76
CA ALA A 310 -10.03 -26.97 -15.95
C ALA A 310 -10.26 -28.16 -16.89
N ILE A 311 -11.19 -29.02 -16.48
CA ILE A 311 -11.55 -30.22 -17.23
C ILE A 311 -13.04 -30.20 -17.63
N ILE A 312 -13.41 -30.96 -18.64
CA ILE A 312 -14.80 -31.32 -18.92
C ILE A 312 -15.06 -32.60 -18.12
N GLY A 313 -15.51 -32.41 -16.87
CA GLY A 313 -15.67 -33.48 -15.91
C GLY A 313 -16.94 -34.29 -16.05
N PRO A 314 -17.37 -34.99 -15.00
CA PRO A 314 -18.62 -35.72 -14.97
C PRO A 314 -19.80 -34.84 -15.43
N ASN A 315 -20.78 -35.43 -16.11
CA ASN A 315 -21.94 -34.74 -16.66
C ASN A 315 -21.61 -33.66 -17.73
N LYS A 316 -20.46 -33.75 -18.40
CA LYS A 316 -20.00 -32.83 -19.46
C LYS A 316 -19.95 -31.37 -19.01
N ARG A 317 -19.71 -31.11 -17.72
CA ARG A 317 -19.62 -29.76 -17.17
C ARG A 317 -18.17 -29.33 -17.02
N PRO A 318 -17.85 -28.06 -17.30
CA PRO A 318 -16.53 -27.51 -17.02
C PRO A 318 -16.31 -27.39 -15.50
N ILE A 319 -15.21 -27.96 -15.02
CA ILE A 319 -14.82 -27.97 -13.60
C ILE A 319 -13.42 -27.39 -13.47
N GLU A 320 -13.25 -26.38 -12.61
CA GLU A 320 -11.92 -25.86 -12.24
C GLU A 320 -11.34 -26.70 -11.10
N ILE A 321 -10.11 -27.15 -11.25
CA ILE A 321 -9.38 -27.92 -10.24
C ILE A 321 -8.15 -27.14 -9.81
N GLN A 322 -7.94 -27.06 -8.48
CA GLN A 322 -6.77 -26.50 -7.84
C GLN A 322 -6.08 -27.59 -7.01
N LEU A 323 -4.87 -27.99 -7.43
CA LEU A 323 -4.06 -29.00 -6.75
C LEU A 323 -2.95 -28.30 -5.97
N ARG A 324 -2.78 -28.63 -4.69
CA ARG A 324 -1.76 -28.05 -3.83
C ARG A 324 -1.51 -28.87 -2.59
N THR A 325 -0.35 -28.70 -1.97
CA THR A 325 -0.05 -29.35 -0.69
C THR A 325 -0.76 -28.65 0.47
N MET A 326 -0.77 -29.30 1.66
CA MET A 326 -1.31 -28.69 2.88
C MET A 326 -0.58 -27.37 3.23
N GLN A 327 0.74 -27.31 3.07
CA GLN A 327 1.50 -26.07 3.31
C GLN A 327 1.09 -24.94 2.36
N MET A 328 0.94 -25.22 1.07
CA MET A 328 0.45 -24.26 0.08
C MET A 328 -0.98 -23.84 0.38
N HIS A 329 -1.79 -24.74 0.93
CA HIS A 329 -3.17 -24.44 1.33
C HIS A 329 -3.18 -23.48 2.53
N GLU A 330 -2.41 -23.76 3.57
CA GLU A 330 -2.30 -22.87 4.72
C GLU A 330 -1.81 -21.47 4.31
N PHE A 331 -0.78 -21.43 3.44
CA PHE A 331 -0.28 -20.17 2.91
C PHE A 331 -1.36 -19.40 2.10
N ALA A 332 -2.08 -20.08 1.22
CA ALA A 332 -3.14 -19.46 0.43
C ALA A 332 -4.35 -18.98 1.27
N GLN A 333 -4.54 -19.53 2.47
CA GLN A 333 -5.60 -19.11 3.41
C GLN A 333 -5.17 -17.90 4.25
N ARG A 334 -3.94 -17.91 4.80
CA ARG A 334 -3.45 -16.98 5.81
C ARG A 334 -2.40 -16.02 5.29
N GLY A 335 -1.87 -16.26 4.10
CA GLY A 335 -0.81 -15.44 3.52
C GLY A 335 0.46 -15.44 4.38
N ILE A 336 1.02 -14.27 4.54
CA ILE A 336 2.22 -14.03 5.34
C ILE A 336 2.09 -14.56 6.77
N ALA A 337 0.90 -14.52 7.35
CA ALA A 337 0.66 -15.02 8.71
C ALA A 337 1.00 -16.52 8.88
N SER A 338 1.05 -17.32 7.81
CA SER A 338 1.44 -18.74 7.88
C SER A 338 2.91 -18.95 8.22
N HIS A 339 3.79 -18.00 7.95
CA HIS A 339 5.22 -18.08 8.27
C HIS A 339 5.52 -17.88 9.76
N TRP A 340 4.58 -17.28 10.52
CA TRP A 340 4.75 -17.07 11.97
C TRP A 340 4.91 -18.37 12.78
N LYS A 341 4.36 -19.48 12.28
CA LYS A 341 4.41 -20.78 12.97
C LYS A 341 5.82 -21.38 13.10
N TYR A 342 6.76 -21.01 12.21
CA TYR A 342 8.07 -21.66 12.12
C TYR A 342 9.22 -20.86 12.77
N LYS A 343 9.03 -19.59 13.11
CA LYS A 343 10.10 -18.70 13.62
C LYS A 343 10.06 -18.48 15.15
N SER A 344 9.32 -19.27 15.91
CA SER A 344 9.09 -19.06 17.36
C SER A 344 10.24 -19.47 18.29
N SER A 345 11.41 -19.84 17.81
CA SER A 345 12.54 -20.30 18.64
C SER A 345 13.76 -19.38 18.73
N GLU A 346 13.86 -18.33 17.91
CA GLU A 346 14.98 -17.39 18.00
C GLU A 346 14.47 -15.94 17.90
N LYS A 347 14.91 -15.11 18.85
CA LYS A 347 14.71 -13.67 19.01
C LYS A 347 13.97 -13.01 17.85
N PHE A 348 12.73 -12.62 18.08
CA PHE A 348 11.90 -11.78 17.24
C PHE A 348 12.52 -10.36 17.13
N ASN A 349 13.69 -10.27 16.52
CA ASN A 349 14.21 -8.97 16.12
C ASN A 349 13.67 -8.69 14.71
N SER A 350 12.60 -7.88 14.69
CA SER A 350 12.10 -7.17 13.52
C SER A 350 12.12 -8.01 12.23
N LEU A 351 10.99 -8.64 11.89
CA LEU A 351 10.69 -8.93 10.50
C LEU A 351 10.71 -7.59 9.75
N THR A 352 11.92 -7.23 9.33
CA THR A 352 12.15 -5.99 8.64
C THR A 352 11.37 -6.04 7.33
N TRP A 353 10.68 -4.93 7.01
CA TRP A 353 10.05 -4.68 5.72
C TRP A 353 10.92 -5.11 4.52
N LYS A 354 12.24 -5.24 4.71
CA LYS A 354 13.21 -5.75 3.73
C LYS A 354 12.98 -7.20 3.27
N GLU A 355 12.27 -8.02 4.04
CA GLU A 355 11.89 -9.38 3.63
C GLU A 355 10.72 -9.39 2.62
N TYR A 356 10.07 -8.23 2.43
CA TYR A 356 8.95 -8.06 1.52
C TYR A 356 9.28 -7.04 0.44
N ASP A 357 9.80 -7.50 -0.69
CA ASP A 357 10.23 -6.67 -1.83
C ASP A 357 9.21 -5.58 -2.19
N TRP A 358 7.91 -5.92 -2.19
CA TRP A 358 6.86 -4.97 -2.53
C TRP A 358 6.71 -3.83 -1.52
N LEU A 359 6.93 -4.10 -0.23
CA LEU A 359 6.87 -3.08 0.83
C LEU A 359 8.13 -2.22 0.80
N ALA A 360 9.29 -2.84 0.52
CA ALA A 360 10.56 -2.15 0.31
C ALA A 360 10.45 -1.16 -0.87
N ASP A 361 9.89 -1.61 -1.99
CA ASP A 361 9.63 -0.75 -3.16
C ASP A 361 8.72 0.44 -2.82
N LEU A 362 7.67 0.22 -2.01
CA LEU A 362 6.76 1.29 -1.59
C LEU A 362 7.43 2.30 -0.65
N VAL A 363 8.24 1.82 0.30
CA VAL A 363 9.00 2.70 1.20
C VAL A 363 10.01 3.53 0.40
N GLU A 364 10.73 2.92 -0.56
CA GLU A 364 11.65 3.65 -1.44
C GLU A 364 10.93 4.75 -2.25
N ILE A 365 9.71 4.48 -2.71
CA ILE A 365 8.90 5.48 -3.42
C ILE A 365 8.48 6.62 -2.47
N ILE A 366 8.12 6.32 -1.22
CA ILE A 366 7.79 7.33 -0.20
C ILE A 366 8.97 8.25 0.08
N GLU A 367 10.16 7.68 0.28
CA GLU A 367 11.36 8.44 0.58
C GLU A 367 11.79 9.36 -0.57
N LYS A 368 11.49 8.96 -1.80
CA LYS A 368 11.86 9.69 -3.02
C LYS A 368 10.81 10.68 -3.53
N ASN A 369 9.59 10.67 -3.01
CA ASN A 369 8.50 11.53 -3.47
C ASN A 369 7.92 12.36 -2.32
N GLU A 370 7.95 13.68 -2.47
CA GLU A 370 7.37 14.62 -1.51
C GLU A 370 5.85 14.77 -1.67
N ASN A 371 5.30 14.49 -2.88
CA ASN A 371 3.86 14.67 -3.15
C ASN A 371 3.06 13.38 -2.85
N PRO A 372 2.14 13.40 -1.87
CA PRO A 372 1.34 12.23 -1.49
C PRO A 372 0.43 11.70 -2.60
N GLU A 373 -0.11 12.56 -3.48
CA GLU A 373 -1.01 12.14 -4.57
C GLU A 373 -0.28 11.36 -5.64
N ASP A 374 0.93 11.79 -6.02
CA ASP A 374 1.78 11.05 -6.94
C ASP A 374 2.15 9.67 -6.37
N PHE A 375 2.48 9.61 -5.07
CA PHE A 375 2.73 8.36 -4.38
C PHE A 375 1.53 7.41 -4.43
N TYR A 376 0.32 7.91 -4.16
CA TYR A 376 -0.90 7.10 -4.18
C TYR A 376 -1.20 6.55 -5.58
N GLU A 377 -1.07 7.37 -6.63
CA GLU A 377 -1.23 6.93 -8.01
C GLU A 377 -0.21 5.84 -8.39
N TYR A 378 1.06 6.03 -8.02
CA TYR A 378 2.13 5.06 -8.31
C TYR A 378 1.92 3.73 -7.59
N THR A 379 1.51 3.80 -6.34
CA THR A 379 1.25 2.61 -5.54
C THR A 379 0.05 1.84 -6.07
N LYS A 380 -1.02 2.54 -6.43
CA LYS A 380 -2.20 1.92 -7.07
C LYS A 380 -1.80 1.17 -8.34
N LEU A 381 -0.95 1.75 -9.18
CA LEU A 381 -0.43 1.07 -10.36
C LEU A 381 0.37 -0.19 -10.03
N GLN A 382 1.22 -0.16 -9.01
CA GLN A 382 2.01 -1.33 -8.60
C GLN A 382 1.18 -2.43 -7.94
N MET A 383 0.14 -2.08 -7.18
CA MET A 383 -0.66 -3.05 -6.44
C MET A 383 -1.59 -3.90 -7.32
N PHE A 384 -2.06 -3.38 -8.45
CA PHE A 384 -3.11 -4.02 -9.25
C PHE A 384 -2.63 -4.76 -10.50
N GLN A 385 -1.32 -4.86 -10.78
CA GLN A 385 -0.84 -5.40 -12.04
C GLN A 385 -0.27 -6.82 -11.95
N GLU A 386 -0.65 -7.69 -12.90
CA GLU A 386 0.09 -8.92 -13.23
C GLU A 386 1.47 -8.55 -13.76
N ASN A 387 2.50 -9.33 -13.45
CA ASN A 387 3.86 -9.04 -13.92
C ASN A 387 4.25 -9.87 -15.14
N VAL A 388 5.18 -9.30 -15.90
CA VAL A 388 5.97 -9.97 -16.91
C VAL A 388 7.44 -9.96 -16.49
N PHE A 389 8.16 -11.02 -16.81
CA PHE A 389 9.59 -11.15 -16.55
C PHE A 389 10.33 -11.02 -17.87
N CYS A 390 11.17 -10.00 -17.97
CA CYS A 390 12.00 -9.74 -19.14
C CYS A 390 13.48 -9.91 -18.77
N PHE A 391 14.32 -10.17 -19.72
CA PHE A 391 15.74 -10.44 -19.51
C PHE A 391 16.59 -9.31 -20.10
N THR A 392 17.67 -8.97 -19.41
CA THR A 392 18.74 -8.19 -20.02
C THR A 392 19.57 -9.10 -20.95
N PRO A 393 20.33 -8.57 -21.91
CA PRO A 393 21.24 -9.39 -22.74
C PRO A 393 22.29 -10.15 -21.92
N LYS A 394 22.53 -9.73 -20.67
CA LYS A 394 23.43 -10.41 -19.72
C LYS A 394 22.74 -11.50 -18.89
N GLY A 395 21.46 -11.79 -19.16
CA GLY A 395 20.68 -12.82 -18.47
C GLY A 395 20.06 -12.38 -17.14
N SER A 396 20.20 -11.12 -16.69
CA SER A 396 19.53 -10.64 -15.48
C SER A 396 18.02 -10.53 -15.71
N VAL A 397 17.25 -11.01 -14.77
CA VAL A 397 15.77 -10.97 -14.82
C VAL A 397 15.27 -9.63 -14.29
N ILE A 398 14.45 -8.94 -15.08
CA ILE A 398 13.76 -7.71 -14.71
C ILE A 398 12.27 -7.97 -14.64
N LYS A 399 11.70 -7.78 -13.47
CA LYS A 399 10.27 -7.93 -13.21
C LYS A 399 9.56 -6.60 -13.49
N LEU A 400 8.55 -6.63 -14.36
CA LEU A 400 7.77 -5.46 -14.76
C LEU A 400 6.27 -5.76 -14.70
N PRO A 401 5.41 -4.74 -14.56
CA PRO A 401 3.98 -4.93 -14.67
C PRO A 401 3.57 -5.32 -16.09
N LYS A 402 2.47 -6.05 -16.22
CA LYS A 402 1.87 -6.37 -17.51
C LYS A 402 1.58 -5.10 -18.31
N ASN A 403 1.82 -5.14 -19.61
CA ASN A 403 1.77 -4.01 -20.53
C ASN A 403 2.86 -2.93 -20.29
N ALA A 404 3.91 -3.26 -19.53
CA ALA A 404 5.10 -2.41 -19.44
C ALA A 404 5.78 -2.25 -20.80
N THR A 405 6.51 -1.17 -20.94
CA THR A 405 7.21 -0.78 -22.14
C THR A 405 8.74 -0.85 -21.95
N PRO A 406 9.55 -0.80 -23.01
CA PRO A 406 11.00 -0.64 -22.91
C PRO A 406 11.43 0.57 -22.09
N ILE A 407 10.60 1.62 -21.98
CA ILE A 407 10.86 2.76 -21.09
C ILE A 407 10.83 2.28 -19.63
N ASP A 408 9.79 1.53 -19.24
CA ASP A 408 9.69 0.95 -17.90
C ASP A 408 10.89 0.05 -17.59
N PHE A 409 11.29 -0.77 -18.55
CA PHE A 409 12.45 -1.65 -18.44
C PHE A 409 13.74 -0.85 -18.24
N ALA A 410 13.95 0.22 -19.01
CA ALA A 410 15.14 1.07 -18.91
C ALA A 410 15.28 1.69 -17.50
N TYR A 411 14.19 2.23 -16.95
CA TYR A 411 14.19 2.77 -15.58
C TYR A 411 14.26 1.69 -14.51
N ALA A 412 13.78 0.49 -14.76
CA ALA A 412 13.94 -0.64 -13.84
C ALA A 412 15.40 -1.08 -13.73
N VAL A 413 16.14 -1.07 -14.84
CA VAL A 413 17.59 -1.36 -14.86
C VAL A 413 18.35 -0.27 -14.11
N HIS A 414 18.26 0.99 -14.54
CA HIS A 414 18.90 2.13 -13.91
C HIS A 414 18.29 3.46 -14.39
N THR A 415 18.18 4.45 -13.50
CA THR A 415 17.61 5.77 -13.84
C THR A 415 18.34 6.42 -15.01
N GLN A 416 19.68 6.36 -15.03
CA GLN A 416 20.47 6.92 -16.11
C GLN A 416 20.22 6.26 -17.47
N VAL A 417 19.94 4.93 -17.49
CA VAL A 417 19.57 4.20 -18.71
C VAL A 417 18.22 4.70 -19.22
N GLY A 418 17.27 4.89 -18.32
CA GLY A 418 15.96 5.47 -18.64
C GLY A 418 16.06 6.89 -19.19
N ASP A 419 16.83 7.77 -18.52
CA ASP A 419 16.97 9.17 -18.90
C ASP A 419 17.63 9.36 -20.28
N THR A 420 18.42 8.39 -20.72
CA THR A 420 19.20 8.45 -21.99
C THR A 420 18.69 7.50 -23.07
N ALA A 421 17.54 6.84 -22.86
CA ALA A 421 16.99 5.88 -23.82
C ALA A 421 16.51 6.57 -25.10
N ILE A 422 16.91 6.03 -26.26
CA ILE A 422 16.52 6.50 -27.59
C ILE A 422 15.78 5.45 -28.40
N GLY A 423 15.97 4.17 -28.08
CA GLY A 423 15.37 3.03 -28.76
C GLY A 423 15.53 1.75 -27.95
N SER A 424 14.96 0.67 -28.45
CA SER A 424 15.08 -0.65 -27.85
C SER A 424 15.22 -1.72 -28.92
N GLU A 425 15.81 -2.84 -28.52
CA GLU A 425 15.87 -4.08 -29.27
C GLU A 425 15.21 -5.17 -28.43
N ILE A 426 14.17 -5.81 -28.95
CA ILE A 426 13.42 -6.89 -28.29
C ILE A 426 13.65 -8.17 -29.06
N ASN A 427 14.23 -9.18 -28.41
CA ASN A 427 14.55 -10.48 -29.01
C ASN A 427 15.40 -10.35 -30.31
N GLY A 428 16.37 -9.43 -30.31
CA GLY A 428 17.26 -9.19 -31.44
C GLY A 428 16.67 -8.32 -32.57
N LYS A 429 15.45 -7.75 -32.39
CA LYS A 429 14.80 -6.87 -33.37
C LYS A 429 14.63 -5.48 -32.83
N GLU A 430 15.00 -4.47 -33.61
CA GLU A 430 14.72 -3.06 -33.25
C GLU A 430 13.22 -2.86 -33.04
N SER A 431 12.87 -2.19 -31.95
CA SER A 431 11.50 -2.01 -31.52
C SER A 431 11.32 -0.62 -30.90
N PRO A 432 10.18 0.05 -31.14
CA PRO A 432 9.87 1.33 -30.54
C PRO A 432 9.82 1.25 -29.02
N LEU A 433 10.19 2.34 -28.32
CA LEU A 433 10.12 2.45 -26.87
C LEU A 433 8.69 2.33 -26.28
N GLN A 434 7.66 2.42 -27.11
CA GLN A 434 6.24 2.24 -26.73
C GLN A 434 5.73 0.80 -26.91
N SER A 435 6.57 -0.13 -27.39
CA SER A 435 6.19 -1.53 -27.57
C SER A 435 5.80 -2.17 -26.24
N ILE A 436 4.82 -3.08 -26.26
CA ILE A 436 4.41 -3.81 -25.05
C ILE A 436 5.32 -5.02 -24.87
N LEU A 437 5.96 -5.11 -23.72
CA LEU A 437 6.82 -6.23 -23.35
C LEU A 437 5.99 -7.45 -22.93
N ARG A 438 6.48 -8.63 -23.29
CA ARG A 438 5.89 -9.94 -22.96
C ARG A 438 6.82 -10.74 -22.06
N ASN A 439 6.24 -11.72 -21.39
CA ASN A 439 7.01 -12.63 -20.56
C ASN A 439 8.05 -13.40 -21.40
N GLY A 440 9.31 -13.39 -20.95
CA GLY A 440 10.41 -14.05 -21.65
C GLY A 440 11.18 -13.17 -22.64
N ASP A 441 10.74 -11.92 -22.89
CA ASP A 441 11.44 -11.02 -23.82
C ASP A 441 12.85 -10.67 -23.32
N VAL A 442 13.82 -10.76 -24.23
CA VAL A 442 15.19 -10.25 -24.03
C VAL A 442 15.23 -8.81 -24.56
N VAL A 443 15.47 -7.85 -23.65
CA VAL A 443 15.36 -6.41 -23.95
C VAL A 443 16.70 -5.72 -23.78
N LYS A 444 17.16 -5.05 -24.84
CA LYS A 444 18.34 -4.20 -24.86
C LYS A 444 17.90 -2.75 -25.12
N ILE A 445 18.33 -1.83 -24.27
CA ILE A 445 18.03 -0.41 -24.42
C ILE A 445 19.19 0.28 -25.14
N ILE A 446 18.85 1.03 -26.16
CA ILE A 446 19.79 1.88 -26.91
C ILE A 446 19.77 3.26 -26.25
N THR A 447 20.94 3.75 -25.88
CA THR A 447 21.09 5.01 -25.12
C THR A 447 21.93 6.05 -25.84
N SER A 448 21.66 7.34 -25.62
CA SER A 448 22.46 8.46 -26.12
C SER A 448 22.56 9.58 -25.07
N LYS A 449 23.76 10.05 -24.81
CA LYS A 449 24.03 11.14 -23.85
C LYS A 449 23.44 12.50 -24.28
N LYS A 450 23.03 12.64 -25.55
CA LYS A 450 22.51 13.91 -26.11
C LYS A 450 20.99 14.07 -25.96
N VAL A 451 20.29 13.05 -25.44
CA VAL A 451 18.83 13.01 -25.36
C VAL A 451 18.37 13.12 -23.91
N SER A 452 17.18 13.65 -23.71
CA SER A 452 16.52 13.75 -22.42
C SER A 452 15.14 13.06 -22.50
N PRO A 453 14.62 12.54 -21.38
CA PRO A 453 13.33 11.86 -21.35
C PRO A 453 12.20 12.79 -21.81
N SER A 454 11.26 12.27 -22.59
CA SER A 454 10.08 13.01 -23.04
C SER A 454 8.99 13.00 -21.97
N LEU A 455 8.31 14.14 -21.74
CA LEU A 455 7.11 14.20 -20.87
C LEU A 455 5.99 13.29 -21.39
N HIS A 456 5.91 13.08 -22.72
CA HIS A 456 4.95 12.15 -23.31
C HIS A 456 5.10 10.72 -22.78
N TRP A 457 6.29 10.31 -22.33
CA TRP A 457 6.52 8.99 -21.75
C TRP A 457 5.70 8.71 -20.49
N LEU A 458 5.23 9.76 -19.79
CA LEU A 458 4.32 9.60 -18.65
C LEU A 458 3.02 8.89 -19.01
N SER A 459 2.53 9.06 -20.23
CA SER A 459 1.32 8.37 -20.71
C SER A 459 1.58 6.91 -21.13
N LEU A 460 2.82 6.58 -21.49
CA LEU A 460 3.24 5.26 -22.01
C LEU A 460 3.68 4.34 -20.86
N THR A 461 4.32 4.88 -19.84
CA THR A 461 4.88 4.11 -18.72
C THR A 461 3.83 3.54 -17.78
N LYS A 462 4.09 2.34 -17.26
CA LYS A 462 3.24 1.58 -16.34
C LYS A 462 3.84 1.45 -14.94
N THR A 463 5.14 1.77 -14.77
CA THR A 463 5.80 1.68 -13.47
C THR A 463 5.83 3.03 -12.76
N GLY A 464 5.58 3.03 -11.43
CA GLY A 464 5.75 4.21 -10.59
C GLY A 464 7.18 4.75 -10.61
N LYS A 465 8.18 3.85 -10.65
CA LYS A 465 9.61 4.20 -10.71
C LYS A 465 9.94 5.03 -11.95
N ALA A 466 9.49 4.62 -13.13
CA ALA A 466 9.71 5.36 -14.37
C ALA A 466 9.03 6.73 -14.34
N ARG A 467 7.76 6.79 -13.95
CA ARG A 467 7.00 8.05 -13.86
C ARG A 467 7.64 9.03 -12.88
N ALA A 468 8.01 8.56 -11.69
CA ALA A 468 8.69 9.38 -10.69
C ALA A 468 10.03 9.92 -11.19
N ALA A 469 10.84 9.09 -11.87
CA ALA A 469 12.12 9.50 -12.42
C ALA A 469 11.95 10.58 -13.52
N ILE A 470 10.99 10.37 -14.46
CA ILE A 470 10.69 11.33 -15.52
C ILE A 470 10.24 12.67 -14.94
N ARG A 471 9.32 12.68 -13.98
CA ARG A 471 8.85 13.94 -13.34
C ARG A 471 9.98 14.65 -12.61
N ARG A 472 10.80 13.92 -11.84
CA ARG A 472 11.97 14.48 -11.13
C ARG A 472 12.97 15.12 -12.08
N TYR A 473 13.27 14.47 -13.20
CA TYR A 473 14.15 15.01 -14.24
C TYR A 473 13.64 16.38 -14.72
N TRP A 474 12.36 16.51 -15.01
CA TRP A 474 11.78 17.75 -15.49
C TRP A 474 11.64 18.82 -14.42
N GLN A 475 11.27 18.47 -13.18
CA GLN A 475 11.24 19.40 -12.05
C GLN A 475 12.64 19.97 -11.75
N TYR A 476 13.67 19.14 -11.77
CA TYR A 476 15.05 19.60 -11.58
C TYR A 476 15.46 20.56 -12.70
N ARG A 477 15.08 20.29 -13.94
CA ARG A 477 15.39 21.14 -15.09
C ARG A 477 14.61 22.45 -15.09
N GLU A 478 13.34 22.45 -14.65
CA GLU A 478 12.55 23.66 -14.45
C GLU A 478 13.13 24.52 -13.32
N ASN A 479 13.43 23.94 -12.19
CA ASN A 479 14.06 24.62 -11.06
C ASN A 479 15.45 25.18 -11.44
N SER A 480 16.24 24.43 -12.22
CA SER A 480 17.53 24.90 -12.71
C SER A 480 17.41 26.02 -13.77
N LYS A 481 16.35 26.05 -14.57
CA LYS A 481 16.02 27.16 -15.47
C LYS A 481 15.53 28.38 -14.70
N LEU A 482 14.70 28.18 -13.66
CA LEU A 482 14.24 29.25 -12.77
C LEU A 482 15.41 29.84 -11.98
N SER A 483 16.35 29.04 -11.53
CA SER A 483 17.57 29.51 -10.82
C SER A 483 18.56 30.24 -11.73
N LYS A 484 18.58 29.94 -13.02
CA LYS A 484 19.44 30.65 -14.01
C LYS A 484 18.81 31.93 -14.57
N SER A 485 17.52 32.20 -14.36
CA SER A 485 16.83 33.25 -15.13
C SER A 485 16.41 34.49 -14.36
N LYS A 486 16.50 34.57 -13.02
CA LYS A 486 16.09 35.78 -12.29
C LYS A 486 17.00 36.07 -11.09
N LYS A 487 18.04 36.85 -11.33
CA LYS A 487 18.70 37.61 -10.27
C LYS A 487 17.86 38.86 -10.01
N TYR A 488 17.37 39.02 -8.79
CA TYR A 488 16.68 40.24 -8.38
C TYR A 488 17.65 41.09 -7.57
N ASN A 489 17.92 42.30 -8.01
CA ASN A 489 18.67 43.27 -7.25
C ASN A 489 17.69 44.09 -6.41
N THR A 490 17.93 44.18 -5.10
CA THR A 490 17.17 45.02 -4.20
C THR A 490 18.07 45.71 -3.22
N THR A 491 17.67 46.89 -2.76
CA THR A 491 18.37 47.65 -1.76
C THR A 491 17.61 47.59 -0.44
N LEU A 492 18.26 47.11 0.61
CA LEU A 492 17.73 47.07 1.96
C LEU A 492 18.48 48.13 2.80
N TRP A 493 17.70 49.04 3.38
CA TRP A 493 18.20 50.05 4.29
C TRP A 493 17.86 49.60 5.72
N ILE A 494 18.85 49.58 6.64
CA ILE A 494 18.68 49.12 8.02
C ILE A 494 19.33 50.12 8.97
N SER A 495 18.63 50.50 10.03
CA SER A 495 19.15 51.30 11.15
C SER A 495 19.60 50.37 12.28
N LEU A 496 20.87 50.44 12.66
CA LEU A 496 21.44 49.59 13.71
C LEU A 496 21.95 50.45 14.86
N PRO A 497 21.90 49.97 16.13
CA PRO A 497 22.59 50.60 17.23
C PRO A 497 24.11 50.66 16.99
N ASP A 498 24.73 51.77 17.36
CA ASP A 498 26.22 51.91 17.26
C ASP A 498 26.90 51.09 18.36
N GLN A 499 26.95 49.78 18.17
CA GLN A 499 27.52 48.80 19.09
C GLN A 499 28.34 47.76 18.33
N PRO A 500 29.46 47.28 18.90
CA PRO A 500 30.24 46.19 18.31
C PRO A 500 29.40 44.96 18.04
N GLY A 501 29.58 44.30 16.87
CA GLY A 501 28.92 43.05 16.50
C GLY A 501 27.59 43.22 15.80
N LYS A 502 26.85 44.33 15.92
CA LYS A 502 25.51 44.51 15.34
C LYS A 502 25.48 44.42 13.82
N LEU A 503 26.46 44.93 13.13
CA LEU A 503 26.60 44.76 11.68
C LEU A 503 26.86 43.29 11.31
N GLY A 504 27.68 42.57 12.12
CA GLY A 504 27.97 41.16 11.98
C GLY A 504 26.71 40.30 12.10
N ASP A 505 25.85 40.59 13.09
CA ASP A 505 24.58 39.89 13.29
C ASP A 505 23.69 39.95 12.04
N VAL A 506 23.57 41.14 11.42
CA VAL A 506 22.74 41.35 10.22
C VAL A 506 23.35 40.69 9.00
N THR A 507 24.66 40.81 8.80
CA THR A 507 25.36 40.17 7.65
C THR A 507 25.31 38.65 7.73
N THR A 508 25.44 38.09 8.93
CA THR A 508 25.27 36.63 9.18
C THR A 508 23.83 36.19 8.87
N MET A 509 22.84 36.93 9.31
CA MET A 509 21.43 36.65 9.03
C MET A 509 21.14 36.67 7.52
N ILE A 510 21.68 37.62 6.78
CA ILE A 510 21.55 37.70 5.31
C ILE A 510 22.18 36.45 4.66
N GLY A 511 23.38 36.06 5.13
CA GLY A 511 24.09 34.87 4.63
C GLY A 511 23.39 33.55 4.91
N ILE A 512 22.91 33.34 6.14
CA ILE A 512 22.14 32.13 6.54
C ILE A 512 20.88 31.94 5.66
N ASN A 513 20.24 33.03 5.26
CA ASN A 513 19.09 32.99 4.37
C ASN A 513 19.46 32.91 2.88
N ASN A 514 20.72 32.57 2.52
CA ASN A 514 21.21 32.43 1.15
C ASN A 514 20.92 33.65 0.25
N VAL A 515 21.03 34.86 0.82
CA VAL A 515 20.91 36.12 0.10
C VAL A 515 22.34 36.71 0.00
N ASN A 516 22.79 37.05 -1.23
CA ASN A 516 24.12 37.60 -1.45
C ASN A 516 24.12 39.11 -1.27
N ILE A 517 25.15 39.62 -0.57
CA ILE A 517 25.43 41.04 -0.43
C ILE A 517 26.37 41.45 -1.56
N SER A 518 25.96 42.40 -2.41
CA SER A 518 26.83 42.95 -3.46
C SER A 518 27.65 44.15 -2.97
N SER A 519 27.08 44.99 -2.11
CA SER A 519 27.79 46.05 -1.42
C SER A 519 27.10 46.46 -0.13
N VAL A 520 27.86 47.03 0.80
CA VAL A 520 27.35 47.63 2.05
C VAL A 520 27.95 49.04 2.14
N GLU A 521 27.06 50.01 2.34
CA GLU A 521 27.45 51.42 2.48
C GLU A 521 26.91 51.97 3.79
N MET A 522 27.71 52.67 4.55
CA MET A 522 27.26 53.45 5.68
C MET A 522 26.71 54.78 5.15
N VAL A 523 25.43 55.02 5.37
CA VAL A 523 24.74 56.20 4.80
C VAL A 523 24.77 57.38 5.75
N GLU A 524 24.56 57.12 7.03
CA GLU A 524 24.45 58.14 8.06
C GLU A 524 24.83 57.56 9.44
N LYS A 525 25.51 58.35 10.26
CA LYS A 525 25.85 58.00 11.65
C LYS A 525 25.31 59.09 12.58
N THR A 526 24.48 58.68 13.54
CA THR A 526 24.01 59.51 14.65
C THR A 526 24.68 59.11 15.96
N LYS A 527 24.47 59.84 17.08
CA LYS A 527 25.04 59.49 18.38
C LYS A 527 24.62 58.14 18.95
N LYS A 528 23.52 57.53 18.43
CA LYS A 528 22.94 56.28 18.95
C LYS A 528 22.77 55.19 17.89
N THR A 529 22.73 55.56 16.61
CA THR A 529 22.45 54.58 15.53
C THR A 529 23.26 54.87 14.28
N ILE A 530 23.55 53.82 13.52
CA ILE A 530 24.17 53.85 12.22
C ILE A 530 23.23 53.27 11.19
N ASN A 531 23.03 53.97 10.09
CA ASN A 531 22.20 53.58 8.98
C ASN A 531 23.04 52.99 7.85
N PHE A 532 22.76 51.71 7.55
CA PHE A 532 23.42 50.98 6.47
C PHE A 532 22.52 50.76 5.29
N ARG A 533 23.10 50.82 4.10
CA ARG A 533 22.49 50.47 2.82
C ARG A 533 23.14 49.19 2.31
N PHE A 534 22.35 48.07 2.25
CA PHE A 534 22.77 46.79 1.70
C PHE A 534 22.20 46.65 0.29
N ASN A 535 23.05 46.48 -0.71
CA ASN A 535 22.65 46.06 -2.04
C ASN A 535 22.70 44.53 -2.08
N LEU A 536 21.53 43.92 -2.31
CA LEU A 536 21.33 42.46 -2.21
C LEU A 536 21.04 41.86 -3.58
N ILE A 537 21.61 40.68 -3.83
CA ILE A 537 21.30 39.85 -4.98
C ILE A 537 20.49 38.66 -4.47
N ILE A 538 19.23 38.58 -4.88
CA ILE A 538 18.28 37.55 -4.48
C ILE A 538 18.14 36.54 -5.60
N HIS A 539 18.41 35.26 -5.31
CA HIS A 539 18.25 34.15 -6.25
C HIS A 539 16.90 33.44 -6.04
N ASP A 540 16.35 33.46 -4.82
CA ASP A 540 15.06 32.89 -4.45
C ASP A 540 14.27 33.88 -3.57
N LEU A 541 13.05 34.18 -3.98
CA LEU A 541 12.15 35.08 -3.24
C LEU A 541 11.71 34.49 -1.89
N LYS A 542 11.63 33.16 -1.76
CA LYS A 542 11.32 32.50 -0.47
C LYS A 542 12.37 32.82 0.58
N ASN A 543 13.65 32.74 0.21
CA ASN A 543 14.77 33.05 1.09
C ASN A 543 14.76 34.52 1.51
N PHE A 544 14.42 35.41 0.58
CA PHE A 544 14.28 36.82 0.92
C PHE A 544 13.09 37.09 1.84
N THR A 545 11.94 36.42 1.61
CA THR A 545 10.77 36.54 2.52
C THR A 545 11.10 36.09 3.92
N LYS A 546 11.87 34.99 4.07
CA LYS A 546 12.34 34.47 5.34
C LYS A 546 13.25 35.48 6.05
N LEU A 547 14.23 36.05 5.34
CA LEU A 547 15.07 37.12 5.86
C LEU A 547 14.25 38.30 6.39
N ILE A 548 13.26 38.76 5.64
CA ILE A 548 12.41 39.89 6.07
C ILE A 548 11.58 39.53 7.31
N SER A 549 11.12 38.29 7.43
CA SER A 549 10.42 37.82 8.63
C SER A 549 11.33 37.81 9.86
N GLU A 550 12.57 37.36 9.73
CA GLU A 550 13.56 37.34 10.80
C GLU A 550 13.98 38.74 11.24
N LEU A 551 14.16 39.68 10.29
CA LEU A 551 14.45 41.08 10.60
C LEU A 551 13.30 41.74 11.39
N LYS A 552 12.04 41.42 11.05
CA LYS A 552 10.86 41.87 11.79
C LYS A 552 10.78 41.25 13.21
N GLN A 553 11.04 39.97 13.33
CA GLN A 553 10.99 39.25 14.61
C GLN A 553 12.02 39.78 15.61
N LYS A 554 13.19 40.26 15.10
CA LYS A 554 14.24 40.89 15.90
C LYS A 554 14.09 42.42 16.03
N GLU A 555 12.94 42.96 15.62
CA GLU A 555 12.55 44.37 15.76
C GLU A 555 13.54 45.37 15.11
N TYR A 556 14.28 44.95 14.07
CA TYR A 556 15.13 45.87 13.34
C TYR A 556 14.30 46.88 12.55
N ASN A 557 14.69 48.16 12.61
CA ASN A 557 14.10 49.21 11.76
C ASN A 557 14.73 49.18 10.38
N PHE A 558 13.95 48.78 9.35
CA PHE A 558 14.45 48.62 7.98
C PHE A 558 13.46 49.10 6.94
N LYS A 559 13.98 49.47 5.76
CA LYS A 559 13.20 49.84 4.56
C LYS A 559 13.75 49.11 3.34
N ILE A 560 12.85 48.65 2.46
CA ILE A 560 13.22 48.07 1.18
C ILE A 560 13.07 49.13 0.12
N ILE A 561 14.18 49.51 -0.52
CA ILE A 561 14.19 50.54 -1.58
C ILE A 561 14.11 49.80 -2.92
N ARG A 562 13.07 50.06 -3.68
CA ARG A 562 12.84 49.46 -4.99
C ARG A 562 13.53 50.26 -6.09
N HIS A 563 14.33 49.61 -6.93
CA HIS A 563 14.74 50.19 -8.21
C HIS A 563 13.56 50.13 -9.21
N LYS A 564 13.15 51.26 -9.74
CA LYS A 564 12.10 51.36 -10.78
C LYS A 564 12.61 50.76 -12.09
N ASN A 565 12.38 49.47 -12.32
CA ASN A 565 12.42 48.91 -13.65
C ASN A 565 10.99 48.47 -14.06
N LYS A 566 10.53 49.00 -15.19
CA LYS A 566 9.14 48.99 -15.68
C LYS A 566 8.49 47.61 -15.95
N LYS A 567 9.06 46.48 -15.56
CA LYS A 567 8.57 45.12 -15.90
C LYS A 567 7.94 44.31 -14.76
N TYR A 568 7.73 44.86 -13.55
CA TYR A 568 7.31 44.05 -12.40
C TYR A 568 6.04 44.54 -11.70
N ALA A 569 4.87 44.34 -12.36
CA ALA A 569 3.54 44.44 -11.73
C ALA A 569 3.30 43.42 -10.62
N PHE A 570 4.10 42.32 -10.59
CA PHE A 570 3.99 41.23 -9.65
C PHE A 570 4.38 41.59 -8.19
N PHE A 571 5.36 42.44 -8.00
CA PHE A 571 5.77 42.91 -6.67
C PHE A 571 4.72 43.76 -5.95
N LYS A 572 3.83 44.42 -6.69
CA LYS A 572 2.78 45.24 -6.12
C LYS A 572 1.69 44.44 -5.39
N ARG A 573 1.45 43.20 -5.84
CA ARG A 573 0.43 42.32 -5.29
C ARG A 573 0.92 41.56 -4.02
N PHE A 574 2.21 41.29 -3.93
CA PHE A 574 2.80 40.56 -2.81
C PHE A 574 2.99 41.41 -1.54
N PHE A 575 3.20 42.71 -1.71
CA PHE A 575 3.45 43.64 -0.59
C PHE A 575 2.25 44.56 -0.27
N SER A 576 1.16 44.50 -1.00
CA SER A 576 -0.08 45.26 -0.67
C SER A 576 -0.76 44.75 0.60
N GLY A 577 -0.49 43.51 1.03
CA GLY A 577 -0.95 42.95 2.31
C GLY A 577 -0.17 43.44 3.54
N PHE A 578 0.92 44.20 3.35
CA PHE A 578 1.81 44.64 4.44
C PHE A 578 1.69 46.16 4.78
N LYS A 579 0.65 46.83 4.23
CA LYS A 579 0.31 48.19 4.65
C LYS A 579 -0.88 48.12 5.60
N LYS A 580 -0.64 47.84 6.87
CA LYS A 580 -1.46 48.35 8.01
C LYS A 580 -0.69 48.00 9.29
N ASN A 581 -0.15 48.99 9.86
CA ASN A 581 0.22 49.54 11.16
C ASN A 581 1.61 50.15 11.16
#